data_077651311a874e78abbc0fd63ae607a5
#
_entry.id   077651311a874e78abbc0fd63ae607a5
#
_cell.length_a   1.000
_cell.length_b   1.000
_cell.length_c   1.000
_cell.angle_alpha   90.00
_cell.angle_beta   90.00
_cell.angle_gamma   90.00
#
_symmetry.space_group_name_H-M   'P 1'
#
loop_
_entity.id
_entity.type
_entity.pdbx_description
1 polymer ?
#
loop_
_entity_poly.entity_id
_entity_poly.type
_entity_poly.pdbx_seq_one_letter_code
_entity_poly.pdbx_strand_id
1 'polypeptide(L)'
;MIVVGIAAYLLVNNSGSKSGCPLCGTPVSQSFLQKLSQVANNNTLANKVGSGLAVSGPYANLPKPINGTPLTLNGEPQIIYVGGDFCPYCAVSRWGLVIAMMRFGNFTNLSYMESSPTDVYADTPTFTFTNSTYHSNIVSFVGFELVNRDDNGNVTNPGFTTHYQNIYSTYSSGGIPFVDFENKSVLNGATVTPQILAGSDWNQILANITNSDTLQAQGVIGEADIFTAYICKDNQALNMTAAACRQSYVKAIIG
;
A
#
# COMPACT_ATOMS: atom_id res chain seq x y z
N MET A 1 -14.81 7.21 59.67
CA MET A 1 -14.71 6.20 58.59
C MET A 1 -15.18 6.84 57.30
N ILE A 2 -14.26 7.34 56.46
CA ILE A 2 -14.57 8.06 55.22
C ILE A 2 -14.37 7.06 54.10
N VAL A 3 -15.44 6.71 53.38
CA VAL A 3 -15.37 5.85 52.18
C VAL A 3 -15.15 6.77 50.98
N VAL A 4 -13.95 6.70 50.41
CA VAL A 4 -13.63 7.38 49.15
C VAL A 4 -14.06 6.47 48.00
N GLY A 5 -15.12 6.82 47.32
CA GLY A 5 -15.57 6.16 46.11
C GLY A 5 -14.71 6.58 44.92
N ILE A 6 -13.95 5.64 44.35
CA ILE A 6 -13.24 5.84 43.08
C ILE A 6 -14.26 5.67 41.95
N ALA A 7 -14.68 6.78 41.32
CA ALA A 7 -15.45 6.75 40.10
C ALA A 7 -14.49 6.40 38.93
N ALA A 8 -14.57 5.17 38.41
CA ALA A 8 -13.91 4.79 37.16
C ALA A 8 -14.64 5.48 36.01
N TYR A 9 -14.02 6.47 35.41
CA TYR A 9 -14.47 7.09 34.17
C TYR A 9 -14.14 6.12 33.01
N LEU A 10 -15.12 5.33 32.59
CA LEU A 10 -15.06 4.60 31.34
C LEU A 10 -15.21 5.61 30.20
N LEU A 11 -14.11 5.98 29.58
CA LEU A 11 -14.13 6.62 28.27
C LEU A 11 -14.66 5.61 27.25
N VAL A 12 -15.96 5.62 27.03
CA VAL A 12 -16.58 4.97 25.90
C VAL A 12 -16.21 5.78 24.67
N ASN A 13 -15.12 5.38 24.01
CA ASN A 13 -14.87 5.81 22.65
C ASN A 13 -16.01 5.25 21.80
N ASN A 14 -16.90 6.13 21.38
CA ASN A 14 -18.01 5.83 20.48
C ASN A 14 -17.44 5.60 19.06
N SER A 15 -16.76 4.48 18.86
CA SER A 15 -16.41 3.96 17.55
C SER A 15 -17.71 3.43 16.98
N GLY A 16 -18.27 4.12 16.00
CA GLY A 16 -19.43 3.65 15.26
C GLY A 16 -19.28 2.18 14.93
N SER A 17 -20.33 1.40 15.12
CA SER A 17 -20.41 -0.05 14.91
C SER A 17 -19.83 -0.38 13.53
N LYS A 18 -18.61 -0.93 13.48
CA LYS A 18 -17.96 -1.40 12.26
C LYS A 18 -18.56 -2.77 11.96
N SER A 19 -19.62 -2.79 11.18
CA SER A 19 -20.27 -4.00 10.74
C SER A 19 -19.25 -4.95 10.10
N GLY A 20 -18.95 -6.06 10.77
CA GLY A 20 -18.25 -7.20 10.20
C GLY A 20 -16.70 -7.20 10.23
N CYS A 21 -16.00 -6.09 10.55
CA CYS A 21 -14.52 -6.08 10.60
C CYS A 21 -14.00 -5.59 11.97
N PRO A 22 -13.72 -6.48 12.93
CA PRO A 22 -13.29 -6.10 14.28
C PRO A 22 -11.95 -5.36 14.33
N LEU A 23 -11.05 -5.64 13.39
CA LEU A 23 -9.71 -5.03 13.34
C LEU A 23 -9.66 -3.74 12.52
N CYS A 24 -10.65 -3.45 11.67
CA CYS A 24 -10.62 -2.27 10.80
C CYS A 24 -10.40 -0.97 11.58
N GLY A 25 -9.38 -0.20 11.15
CA GLY A 25 -8.95 1.06 11.78
C GLY A 25 -8.26 0.88 13.12
N THR A 26 -7.94 -0.35 13.54
CA THR A 26 -7.02 -0.57 14.66
C THR A 26 -5.57 -0.53 14.14
N PRO A 27 -4.63 0.03 14.92
CA PRO A 27 -3.23 0.07 14.50
C PRO A 27 -2.66 -1.33 14.26
N VAL A 28 -1.88 -1.46 13.18
CA VAL A 28 -1.12 -2.68 12.92
C VAL A 28 -0.08 -2.88 14.03
N SER A 29 -0.04 -4.09 14.61
CA SER A 29 0.86 -4.36 15.73
C SER A 29 2.33 -4.25 15.32
N GLN A 30 3.19 -3.83 16.24
CA GLN A 30 4.63 -3.70 16.00
C GLN A 30 5.27 -5.02 15.56
N SER A 31 4.83 -6.15 16.15
CA SER A 31 5.31 -7.47 15.75
C SER A 31 4.92 -7.85 14.33
N PHE A 32 3.75 -7.44 13.86
CA PHE A 32 3.31 -7.64 12.48
C PHE A 32 4.12 -6.76 11.52
N LEU A 33 4.31 -5.48 11.85
CA LEU A 33 5.14 -4.55 11.05
C LEU A 33 6.58 -5.02 10.93
N GLN A 34 7.16 -5.57 12.01
CA GLN A 34 8.51 -6.14 11.98
C GLN A 34 8.60 -7.34 11.02
N LYS A 35 7.65 -8.26 11.07
CA LYS A 35 7.60 -9.40 10.15
C LYS A 35 7.41 -8.94 8.70
N LEU A 36 6.54 -7.96 8.47
CA LEU A 36 6.31 -7.40 7.14
C LEU A 36 7.57 -6.72 6.59
N SER A 37 8.30 -5.98 7.45
CA SER A 37 9.59 -5.39 7.10
C SER A 37 10.65 -6.46 6.77
N GLN A 38 10.66 -7.59 7.49
CA GLN A 38 11.55 -8.71 7.17
C GLN A 38 11.23 -9.30 5.78
N VAL A 39 9.95 -9.45 5.44
CA VAL A 39 9.53 -9.86 4.08
C VAL A 39 9.96 -8.84 3.05
N ALA A 40 9.70 -7.57 3.28
CA ALA A 40 10.05 -6.48 2.35
C ALA A 40 11.56 -6.46 2.01
N ASN A 41 12.40 -6.71 3.01
CA ASN A 41 13.87 -6.69 2.87
C ASN A 41 14.48 -8.07 2.58
N ASN A 42 13.67 -9.09 2.30
CA ASN A 42 14.15 -10.40 1.89
C ASN A 42 14.48 -10.42 0.38
N ASN A 43 15.70 -10.02 0.05
CA ASN A 43 16.16 -9.96 -1.34
C ASN A 43 16.16 -11.33 -2.05
N THR A 44 16.36 -12.42 -1.31
CA THR A 44 16.29 -13.78 -1.88
C THR A 44 14.87 -14.09 -2.36
N LEU A 45 13.86 -13.75 -1.54
CA LEU A 45 12.45 -13.91 -1.91
C LEU A 45 12.11 -13.03 -3.11
N ALA A 46 12.42 -11.74 -3.07
CA ALA A 46 12.16 -10.80 -4.15
C ALA A 46 12.83 -11.23 -5.47
N ASN A 47 14.12 -11.61 -5.43
CA ASN A 47 14.81 -12.10 -6.63
C ASN A 47 14.24 -13.43 -7.19
N LYS A 48 13.64 -14.27 -6.34
CA LYS A 48 13.00 -15.53 -6.77
C LYS A 48 11.63 -15.28 -7.40
N VAL A 49 10.86 -14.33 -6.87
CA VAL A 49 9.53 -13.96 -7.38
C VAL A 49 9.65 -13.06 -8.62
N GLY A 50 10.52 -12.03 -8.57
CA GLY A 50 10.63 -11.03 -9.62
C GLY A 50 9.29 -10.33 -9.84
N SER A 51 8.87 -10.15 -11.10
CA SER A 51 7.56 -9.54 -11.42
C SER A 51 6.35 -10.45 -11.18
N GLY A 52 6.57 -11.74 -10.93
CA GLY A 52 5.53 -12.70 -10.58
C GLY A 52 4.28 -12.63 -11.46
N LEU A 53 3.10 -12.63 -10.85
CA LEU A 53 1.81 -12.52 -11.54
C LEU A 53 1.50 -11.12 -12.08
N ALA A 54 2.22 -10.10 -11.62
CA ALA A 54 1.95 -8.71 -12.01
C ALA A 54 2.23 -8.41 -13.49
N VAL A 55 3.00 -9.26 -14.18
CA VAL A 55 3.25 -9.16 -15.63
C VAL A 55 2.71 -10.35 -16.42
N SER A 56 2.34 -11.45 -15.76
CA SER A 56 1.92 -12.70 -16.42
C SER A 56 0.46 -13.07 -16.15
N GLY A 57 -0.17 -12.43 -15.18
CA GLY A 57 -1.56 -12.69 -14.84
C GLY A 57 -2.56 -12.00 -15.78
N PRO A 58 -3.84 -12.33 -15.69
CA PRO A 58 -4.89 -11.75 -16.54
C PRO A 58 -5.13 -10.25 -16.30
N TYR A 59 -4.62 -9.71 -15.19
CA TYR A 59 -4.67 -8.30 -14.83
C TYR A 59 -3.32 -7.60 -14.98
N ALA A 60 -2.35 -8.23 -15.67
CA ALA A 60 -1.03 -7.67 -15.88
C ALA A 60 -1.12 -6.22 -16.39
N ASN A 61 -0.62 -5.30 -15.59
CA ASN A 61 -0.70 -3.87 -15.83
C ASN A 61 0.55 -3.20 -15.25
N LEU A 62 1.37 -2.64 -16.08
CA LEU A 62 2.60 -1.98 -15.67
C LEU A 62 2.42 -0.47 -15.61
N PRO A 63 3.16 0.23 -14.74
CA PRO A 63 3.20 1.68 -14.77
C PRO A 63 3.60 2.21 -16.15
N LYS A 64 2.89 3.23 -16.63
CA LYS A 64 3.11 3.85 -17.94
C LYS A 64 3.87 5.16 -17.79
N PRO A 65 4.86 5.43 -18.65
CA PRO A 65 5.59 6.69 -18.60
C PRO A 65 4.67 7.87 -18.92
N ILE A 66 4.90 8.98 -18.23
CA ILE A 66 4.26 10.27 -18.48
C ILE A 66 5.30 11.38 -18.57
N ASN A 67 4.93 12.50 -19.20
CA ASN A 67 5.82 13.65 -19.34
C ASN A 67 5.54 14.71 -18.25
N GLY A 68 5.64 14.30 -16.99
CA GLY A 68 5.45 15.20 -15.86
C GLY A 68 6.77 15.86 -15.40
N THR A 69 6.66 17.00 -14.73
CA THR A 69 7.80 17.56 -13.97
C THR A 69 8.06 16.66 -12.76
N PRO A 70 9.33 16.31 -12.47
CA PRO A 70 9.65 15.46 -11.31
C PRO A 70 9.02 15.98 -10.03
N LEU A 71 8.33 15.10 -9.32
CA LEU A 71 7.66 15.42 -8.08
C LEU A 71 8.56 15.09 -6.89
N THR A 72 8.79 16.10 -6.04
CA THR A 72 9.59 15.94 -4.83
C THR A 72 8.89 16.55 -3.63
N LEU A 73 9.12 15.98 -2.47
CA LEU A 73 8.72 16.54 -1.17
C LEU A 73 9.95 16.56 -0.27
N ASN A 74 10.29 17.75 0.27
CA ASN A 74 11.50 17.97 1.06
C ASN A 74 12.82 17.59 0.35
N GLY A 75 12.84 17.65 -1.00
CA GLY A 75 14.00 17.27 -1.81
C GLY A 75 14.06 15.76 -2.14
N GLU A 76 13.17 14.94 -1.62
CA GLU A 76 13.10 13.51 -1.88
C GLU A 76 12.07 13.21 -2.97
N PRO A 77 12.32 12.22 -3.85
CA PRO A 77 11.35 11.77 -4.85
C PRO A 77 10.05 11.35 -4.17
N GLN A 78 8.91 11.79 -4.71
CA GLN A 78 7.62 11.58 -4.09
C GLN A 78 6.77 10.55 -4.83
N ILE A 79 6.26 9.57 -4.07
CA ILE A 79 5.28 8.59 -4.51
C ILE A 79 3.92 8.97 -3.97
N ILE A 80 2.91 8.96 -4.83
CA ILE A 80 1.51 9.25 -4.48
C ILE A 80 0.69 7.99 -4.70
N TYR A 81 -0.18 7.68 -3.74
CA TYR A 81 -1.24 6.69 -3.89
C TYR A 81 -2.59 7.34 -3.70
N VAL A 82 -3.56 6.99 -4.56
CA VAL A 82 -4.96 7.35 -4.40
C VAL A 82 -5.82 6.11 -4.55
N GLY A 83 -6.66 5.85 -3.56
CA GLY A 83 -7.54 4.70 -3.52
C GLY A 83 -8.82 4.94 -2.74
N GLY A 84 -9.46 3.86 -2.35
CA GLY A 84 -10.61 3.85 -1.45
C GLY A 84 -10.59 2.60 -0.58
N ASP A 85 -10.97 2.75 0.68
CA ASP A 85 -10.96 1.63 1.62
C ASP A 85 -11.91 0.50 1.18
N PHE A 86 -13.03 0.84 0.51
CA PHE A 86 -14.00 -0.13 0.00
C PHE A 86 -13.45 -1.04 -1.10
N CYS A 87 -12.49 -0.58 -1.88
CA CYS A 87 -12.10 -1.18 -3.14
C CYS A 87 -11.18 -2.40 -2.95
N PRO A 88 -11.54 -3.61 -3.40
CA PRO A 88 -10.73 -4.81 -3.25
C PRO A 88 -9.46 -4.79 -4.12
N TYR A 89 -9.49 -4.12 -5.28
CA TYR A 89 -8.28 -3.91 -6.10
C TYR A 89 -7.30 -2.96 -5.42
N CYS A 90 -7.80 -1.95 -4.71
CA CYS A 90 -6.99 -1.12 -3.83
C CYS A 90 -6.41 -1.94 -2.67
N ALA A 91 -7.17 -2.90 -2.15
CA ALA A 91 -6.74 -3.75 -1.06
C ALA A 91 -5.49 -4.58 -1.42
N VAL A 92 -5.48 -5.24 -2.58
CA VAL A 92 -4.30 -6.00 -3.02
C VAL A 92 -3.12 -5.08 -3.32
N SER A 93 -3.33 -3.96 -4.00
CA SER A 93 -2.25 -3.00 -4.29
C SER A 93 -1.63 -2.36 -3.04
N ARG A 94 -2.40 -2.16 -1.97
CA ARG A 94 -1.82 -1.67 -0.70
C ARG A 94 -0.82 -2.65 -0.08
N TRP A 95 -1.03 -3.97 -0.21
CA TRP A 95 -0.03 -4.95 0.22
C TRP A 95 1.29 -4.78 -0.55
N GLY A 96 1.22 -4.74 -1.87
CA GLY A 96 2.40 -4.53 -2.72
C GLY A 96 3.09 -3.20 -2.42
N LEU A 97 2.31 -2.12 -2.29
CA LEU A 97 2.84 -0.78 -2.04
C LEU A 97 3.48 -0.65 -0.65
N VAL A 98 2.84 -1.17 0.41
CA VAL A 98 3.43 -1.17 1.76
C VAL A 98 4.76 -1.91 1.77
N ILE A 99 4.84 -3.08 1.13
CA ILE A 99 6.09 -3.86 1.04
C ILE A 99 7.15 -3.09 0.23
N ALA A 100 6.79 -2.50 -0.90
CA ALA A 100 7.72 -1.69 -1.70
C ALA A 100 8.28 -0.50 -0.89
N MET A 101 7.40 0.26 -0.23
CA MET A 101 7.80 1.42 0.55
C MET A 101 8.64 1.05 1.79
N MET A 102 8.39 -0.12 2.42
CA MET A 102 9.22 -0.61 3.54
C MET A 102 10.67 -0.95 3.14
N ARG A 103 11.01 -0.98 1.86
CA ARG A 103 12.39 -1.11 1.35
C ARG A 103 13.17 0.20 1.42
N PHE A 104 12.47 1.32 1.57
CA PHE A 104 13.05 2.67 1.59
C PHE A 104 12.83 3.40 2.90
N GLY A 105 11.91 2.93 3.76
CA GLY A 105 11.55 3.57 5.02
C GLY A 105 10.61 2.73 5.86
N ASN A 106 9.81 3.38 6.69
CA ASN A 106 8.86 2.70 7.56
C ASN A 106 7.58 3.51 7.77
N PHE A 107 6.49 2.80 8.06
CA PHE A 107 5.21 3.39 8.43
C PHE A 107 5.03 3.47 9.94
N THR A 108 4.36 4.53 10.38
CA THR A 108 3.74 4.64 11.70
C THR A 108 2.23 4.86 11.55
N ASN A 109 1.45 4.42 12.51
CA ASN A 109 -0.02 4.51 12.51
C ASN A 109 -0.72 3.83 11.31
N LEU A 110 -0.04 2.92 10.61
CA LEU A 110 -0.70 2.08 9.63
C LEU A 110 -1.77 1.25 10.35
N SER A 111 -2.99 1.18 9.81
CA SER A 111 -4.10 0.47 10.43
C SER A 111 -4.61 -0.67 9.54
N TYR A 112 -5.14 -1.72 10.17
CA TYR A 112 -5.83 -2.80 9.46
C TYR A 112 -7.10 -2.28 8.80
N MET A 113 -7.43 -2.84 7.64
CA MET A 113 -8.64 -2.56 6.88
C MET A 113 -9.05 -3.81 6.09
N GLU A 114 -10.32 -3.89 5.73
CA GLU A 114 -10.85 -4.82 4.73
C GLU A 114 -11.59 -4.02 3.67
N SER A 115 -11.67 -4.55 2.44
CA SER A 115 -12.54 -3.98 1.40
C SER A 115 -14.02 -4.07 1.77
N SER A 116 -14.89 -3.52 0.95
CA SER A 116 -16.35 -3.55 1.18
C SER A 116 -16.87 -4.98 1.34
N PRO A 117 -17.79 -5.22 2.29
CA PRO A 117 -18.44 -6.51 2.47
C PRO A 117 -19.44 -6.85 1.34
N THR A 118 -19.75 -5.90 0.46
CA THR A 118 -20.74 -6.04 -0.60
C THR A 118 -20.12 -6.08 -1.99
N ASP A 119 -18.78 -6.00 -2.10
CA ASP A 119 -18.08 -6.08 -3.38
C ASP A 119 -17.89 -7.53 -3.85
N VAL A 120 -17.51 -7.72 -5.11
CA VAL A 120 -17.26 -9.04 -5.73
C VAL A 120 -16.16 -9.83 -5.02
N TYR A 121 -15.17 -9.15 -4.42
CA TYR A 121 -14.13 -9.69 -3.54
C TYR A 121 -14.32 -9.10 -2.14
N ALA A 122 -15.44 -9.46 -1.51
CA ALA A 122 -15.83 -8.94 -0.20
C ALA A 122 -14.78 -9.20 0.87
N ASP A 123 -14.67 -8.24 1.79
CA ASP A 123 -13.85 -8.36 3.00
C ASP A 123 -12.38 -8.76 2.71
N THR A 124 -11.79 -8.25 1.61
CA THR A 124 -10.38 -8.49 1.29
C THR A 124 -9.48 -7.81 2.32
N PRO A 125 -8.68 -8.58 3.11
CA PRO A 125 -7.84 -8.02 4.16
C PRO A 125 -6.73 -7.15 3.59
N THR A 126 -6.53 -5.98 4.19
CA THR A 126 -5.55 -5.00 3.74
C THR A 126 -5.17 -4.03 4.87
N PHE A 127 -4.63 -2.88 4.51
CA PHE A 127 -4.32 -1.74 5.37
C PHE A 127 -5.05 -0.50 4.86
N THR A 128 -5.09 0.56 5.67
CA THR A 128 -5.49 1.90 5.23
C THR A 128 -4.37 2.89 5.47
N PHE A 129 -4.21 3.84 4.55
CA PHE A 129 -3.27 4.95 4.72
C PHE A 129 -3.89 6.13 5.48
N THR A 130 -5.19 6.07 5.79
CA THR A 130 -5.86 7.08 6.63
C THR A 130 -5.15 7.22 7.97
N ASN A 131 -4.67 8.42 8.28
CA ASN A 131 -3.89 8.74 9.48
C ASN A 131 -2.53 8.04 9.59
N SER A 132 -2.07 7.32 8.58
CA SER A 132 -0.72 6.77 8.57
C SER A 132 0.32 7.86 8.26
N THR A 133 1.55 7.64 8.71
CA THR A 133 2.69 8.49 8.37
C THR A 133 3.82 7.61 7.87
N TYR A 134 4.46 8.03 6.78
CA TYR A 134 5.63 7.37 6.23
C TYR A 134 6.89 8.17 6.56
N HIS A 135 7.95 7.47 6.95
CA HIS A 135 9.23 8.05 7.34
C HIS A 135 10.37 7.44 6.51
N SER A 136 11.09 8.29 5.81
CA SER A 136 12.28 7.95 5.03
C SER A 136 13.11 9.21 4.80
N ASN A 137 14.37 9.06 4.47
CA ASN A 137 15.30 10.15 4.05
C ASN A 137 15.74 9.97 2.60
N ILE A 138 15.07 9.13 1.84
CA ILE A 138 15.44 8.84 0.45
C ILE A 138 14.25 8.81 -0.52
N VAL A 139 13.03 8.60 -0.02
CA VAL A 139 11.78 8.63 -0.80
C VAL A 139 10.67 9.15 0.08
N SER A 140 9.85 10.05 -0.40
CA SER A 140 8.63 10.48 0.28
C SER A 140 7.39 9.76 -0.25
N PHE A 141 6.38 9.60 0.60
CA PHE A 141 5.13 8.92 0.26
C PHE A 141 3.93 9.63 0.87
N VAL A 142 2.87 9.75 0.09
CA VAL A 142 1.56 10.16 0.56
C VAL A 142 0.48 9.22 0.01
N GLY A 143 -0.41 8.76 0.88
CA GLY A 143 -1.53 7.90 0.51
C GLY A 143 -2.86 8.56 0.85
N PHE A 144 -3.81 8.52 -0.09
CA PHE A 144 -5.15 9.11 0.05
C PHE A 144 -6.21 8.03 -0.18
N GLU A 145 -7.07 7.83 0.82
CA GLU A 145 -8.27 7.01 0.69
C GLU A 145 -9.46 7.95 0.51
N LEU A 146 -10.09 7.94 -0.67
CA LEU A 146 -11.14 8.90 -1.01
C LEU A 146 -12.51 8.52 -0.46
N VAL A 147 -12.78 7.23 -0.31
CA VAL A 147 -14.07 6.67 0.11
C VAL A 147 -13.84 5.65 1.20
N ASN A 148 -14.74 5.59 2.18
CA ASN A 148 -14.68 4.65 3.29
C ASN A 148 -14.99 3.19 2.87
N ARG A 149 -14.80 2.26 3.81
CA ARG A 149 -15.03 0.82 3.59
C ARG A 149 -16.46 0.49 3.14
N ASP A 150 -17.45 1.20 3.67
CA ASP A 150 -18.87 0.91 3.41
C ASP A 150 -19.36 1.50 2.06
N ASP A 151 -18.48 2.16 1.30
CA ASP A 151 -18.77 2.84 0.03
C ASP A 151 -19.92 3.85 0.10
N ASN A 152 -20.12 4.45 1.28
CA ASN A 152 -21.25 5.34 1.57
C ASN A 152 -20.86 6.72 2.09
N GLY A 153 -19.55 7.04 2.13
CA GLY A 153 -19.06 8.31 2.61
C GLY A 153 -17.62 8.61 2.22
N ASN A 154 -17.37 9.88 1.91
CA ASN A 154 -16.03 10.35 1.62
C ASN A 154 -15.17 10.38 2.89
N VAL A 155 -13.93 9.96 2.76
CA VAL A 155 -12.93 10.14 3.81
C VAL A 155 -12.38 11.56 3.74
N THR A 156 -12.32 12.24 4.88
CA THR A 156 -11.72 13.56 4.94
C THR A 156 -10.20 13.45 4.82
N ASN A 157 -9.65 13.98 3.73
CA ASN A 157 -8.22 14.00 3.48
C ASN A 157 -7.74 15.46 3.34
N PRO A 158 -7.43 16.17 4.44
CA PRO A 158 -7.00 17.56 4.36
C PRO A 158 -5.70 17.74 3.57
N GLY A 159 -4.88 16.71 3.49
CA GLY A 159 -3.67 16.68 2.66
C GLY A 159 -3.92 16.47 1.17
N PHE A 160 -5.12 16.05 0.74
CA PHE A 160 -5.46 15.88 -0.67
C PHE A 160 -5.82 17.25 -1.30
N THR A 161 -4.79 18.08 -1.38
CA THR A 161 -4.89 19.45 -1.89
C THR A 161 -5.17 19.49 -3.40
N THR A 162 -5.50 20.68 -3.93
CA THR A 162 -5.68 20.91 -5.37
C THR A 162 -4.49 20.41 -6.19
N HIS A 163 -3.27 20.48 -5.65
CA HIS A 163 -2.08 19.95 -6.31
C HIS A 163 -2.20 18.45 -6.61
N TYR A 164 -2.51 17.63 -5.60
CA TYR A 164 -2.68 16.18 -5.78
C TYR A 164 -3.94 15.82 -6.56
N GLN A 165 -5.03 16.58 -6.38
CA GLN A 165 -6.25 16.41 -7.16
C GLN A 165 -6.01 16.62 -8.67
N ASN A 166 -5.21 17.61 -9.05
CA ASN A 166 -4.86 17.87 -10.44
C ASN A 166 -4.03 16.74 -11.04
N ILE A 167 -3.03 16.20 -10.33
CA ILE A 167 -2.24 15.05 -10.78
C ILE A 167 -3.17 13.85 -10.99
N TYR A 168 -3.94 13.51 -9.96
CA TYR A 168 -4.87 12.39 -10.02
C TYR A 168 -5.87 12.53 -11.18
N SER A 169 -6.56 13.66 -11.30
CA SER A 169 -7.55 13.86 -12.36
C SER A 169 -6.94 13.86 -13.77
N THR A 170 -5.71 14.35 -13.91
CA THR A 170 -5.01 14.39 -15.20
C THR A 170 -4.67 12.98 -15.71
N TYR A 171 -4.24 12.09 -14.84
CA TYR A 171 -3.66 10.82 -15.26
C TYR A 171 -4.50 9.58 -14.93
N SER A 172 -5.46 9.66 -13.98
CA SER A 172 -6.27 8.50 -13.59
C SER A 172 -7.59 8.36 -14.30
N SER A 173 -8.13 9.46 -14.88
CA SER A 173 -9.54 9.51 -15.35
C SER A 173 -10.53 9.10 -14.24
N GLY A 174 -10.19 9.31 -12.98
CA GLY A 174 -11.01 8.92 -11.80
C GLY A 174 -10.87 7.45 -11.37
N GLY A 175 -10.03 6.65 -12.03
CA GLY A 175 -9.81 5.24 -11.68
C GLY A 175 -8.97 5.04 -10.44
N ILE A 176 -9.26 3.99 -9.66
CA ILE A 176 -8.51 3.54 -8.49
C ILE A 176 -8.24 2.03 -8.54
N PRO A 177 -7.15 1.52 -7.91
CA PRO A 177 -6.04 2.27 -7.32
C PRO A 177 -5.27 3.08 -8.37
N PHE A 178 -4.73 4.21 -7.96
CA PHE A 178 -3.82 5.03 -8.75
C PHE A 178 -2.50 5.18 -7.98
N VAL A 179 -1.38 4.97 -8.65
CA VAL A 179 -0.04 5.21 -8.10
C VAL A 179 0.76 6.07 -9.05
N ASP A 180 1.29 7.17 -8.54
CA ASP A 180 2.21 8.04 -9.27
C ASP A 180 3.63 7.84 -8.72
N PHE A 181 4.57 7.60 -9.63
CA PHE A 181 5.99 7.47 -9.36
C PHE A 181 6.69 8.76 -9.84
N GLU A 182 6.86 9.73 -8.93
CA GLU A 182 7.60 10.99 -9.16
C GLU A 182 7.08 11.85 -10.33
N ASN A 183 5.80 11.70 -10.71
CA ASN A 183 5.22 12.32 -11.91
C ASN A 183 5.99 11.95 -13.21
N LYS A 184 6.61 10.78 -13.24
CA LYS A 184 7.34 10.19 -14.38
C LYS A 184 6.67 8.96 -14.94
N SER A 185 6.07 8.15 -14.06
CA SER A 185 5.30 6.97 -14.45
C SER A 185 4.05 6.88 -13.59
N VAL A 186 2.94 6.40 -14.13
CA VAL A 186 1.69 6.20 -13.39
C VAL A 186 1.12 4.82 -13.63
N LEU A 187 0.55 4.25 -12.59
CA LEU A 187 -0.26 3.03 -12.64
C LEU A 187 -1.71 3.38 -12.39
N ASN A 188 -2.60 2.98 -13.30
CA ASN A 188 -4.05 3.02 -13.15
C ASN A 188 -4.59 1.61 -13.03
N GLY A 189 -5.28 1.31 -11.93
CA GLY A 189 -5.76 -0.03 -11.61
C GLY A 189 -4.70 -0.90 -10.94
N ALA A 190 -5.10 -2.08 -10.50
CA ALA A 190 -4.20 -3.06 -9.87
C ALA A 190 -3.41 -3.86 -10.92
N THR A 191 -2.29 -4.43 -10.51
CA THR A 191 -1.46 -5.33 -11.35
C THR A 191 -1.88 -6.79 -11.19
N VAL A 192 -2.61 -7.12 -10.13
CA VAL A 192 -3.06 -8.48 -9.79
C VAL A 192 -4.51 -8.48 -9.32
N THR A 193 -5.18 -9.65 -9.41
CA THR A 193 -6.55 -9.80 -8.93
C THR A 193 -6.62 -9.92 -7.40
N PRO A 194 -7.61 -9.29 -6.73
CA PRO A 194 -7.87 -9.46 -5.31
C PRO A 194 -8.17 -10.91 -4.91
N GLN A 195 -8.59 -11.74 -5.85
CA GLN A 195 -8.91 -13.16 -5.61
C GLN A 195 -7.76 -13.93 -4.94
N ILE A 196 -6.50 -13.52 -5.16
CA ILE A 196 -5.34 -14.18 -4.51
C ILE A 196 -5.35 -14.04 -2.99
N LEU A 197 -6.09 -13.07 -2.43
CA LEU A 197 -6.22 -12.83 -1.00
C LEU A 197 -7.53 -13.37 -0.42
N ALA A 198 -8.45 -13.84 -1.27
CA ALA A 198 -9.79 -14.27 -0.87
C ALA A 198 -9.74 -15.39 0.17
N GLY A 199 -10.55 -15.25 1.23
CA GLY A 199 -10.68 -16.24 2.30
C GLY A 199 -9.49 -16.35 3.24
N SER A 200 -8.50 -15.47 3.12
CA SER A 200 -7.36 -15.38 4.04
C SER A 200 -7.55 -14.24 5.04
N ASP A 201 -6.92 -14.35 6.21
CA ASP A 201 -6.70 -13.23 7.12
C ASP A 201 -5.30 -12.62 6.94
N TRP A 202 -5.00 -11.50 7.64
CA TRP A 202 -3.69 -10.82 7.56
C TRP A 202 -2.52 -11.73 7.93
N ASN A 203 -2.66 -12.62 8.93
CA ASN A 203 -1.59 -13.51 9.35
C ASN A 203 -1.35 -14.61 8.31
N GLN A 204 -2.41 -15.14 7.71
CA GLN A 204 -2.31 -16.12 6.63
C GLN A 204 -1.66 -15.52 5.39
N ILE A 205 -2.06 -14.29 5.00
CA ILE A 205 -1.41 -13.57 3.89
C ILE A 205 0.07 -13.37 4.22
N LEU A 206 0.39 -12.84 5.41
CA LEU A 206 1.78 -12.62 5.83
C LEU A 206 2.61 -13.90 5.82
N ALA A 207 2.05 -15.02 6.26
CA ALA A 207 2.74 -16.31 6.20
C ALA A 207 2.97 -16.78 4.76
N ASN A 208 1.94 -16.68 3.92
CA ASN A 208 2.00 -17.17 2.54
C ASN A 208 2.94 -16.35 1.66
N ILE A 209 3.01 -15.03 1.84
CA ILE A 209 3.94 -14.18 1.06
C ILE A 209 5.43 -14.43 1.40
N THR A 210 5.75 -15.20 2.42
CA THR A 210 7.13 -15.65 2.70
C THR A 210 7.58 -16.81 1.82
N ASN A 211 6.66 -17.52 1.18
CA ASN A 211 6.94 -18.63 0.28
C ASN A 211 6.70 -18.21 -1.18
N SER A 212 7.78 -18.10 -1.94
CA SER A 212 7.76 -17.68 -3.35
C SER A 212 6.84 -18.51 -4.27
N ASP A 213 6.48 -19.73 -3.88
CA ASP A 213 5.71 -20.65 -4.72
C ASP A 213 4.19 -20.47 -4.55
N THR A 214 3.74 -19.64 -3.58
CA THR A 214 2.33 -19.33 -3.38
C THR A 214 1.84 -18.26 -4.36
N LEU A 215 0.55 -18.32 -4.74
CA LEU A 215 -0.07 -17.27 -5.57
C LEU A 215 -0.04 -15.90 -4.89
N GLN A 216 -0.15 -15.88 -3.55
CA GLN A 216 -0.08 -14.63 -2.77
C GLN A 216 1.31 -14.00 -2.85
N ALA A 217 2.39 -14.78 -2.72
CA ALA A 217 3.74 -14.26 -2.92
C ALA A 217 3.96 -13.81 -4.38
N GLN A 218 3.54 -14.63 -5.34
CA GLN A 218 3.67 -14.30 -6.76
C GLN A 218 2.91 -13.00 -7.14
N GLY A 219 1.76 -12.73 -6.51
CA GLY A 219 1.03 -11.48 -6.72
C GLY A 219 1.60 -10.32 -5.91
N VAL A 220 1.60 -10.43 -4.60
CA VAL A 220 1.94 -9.31 -3.68
C VAL A 220 3.41 -8.92 -3.76
N ILE A 221 4.35 -9.90 -3.72
CA ILE A 221 5.78 -9.59 -3.86
C ILE A 221 6.09 -9.16 -5.29
N GLY A 222 5.47 -9.78 -6.30
CA GLY A 222 5.64 -9.38 -7.70
C GLY A 222 5.22 -7.93 -7.95
N GLU A 223 4.09 -7.49 -7.40
CA GLU A 223 3.65 -6.08 -7.45
C GLU A 223 4.61 -5.16 -6.69
N ALA A 224 5.06 -5.56 -5.49
CA ALA A 224 6.04 -4.81 -4.71
C ALA A 224 7.37 -4.65 -5.46
N ASP A 225 7.81 -5.67 -6.18
CA ASP A 225 9.04 -5.66 -6.97
C ASP A 225 8.92 -4.71 -8.17
N ILE A 226 7.75 -4.67 -8.83
CA ILE A 226 7.45 -3.69 -9.88
C ILE A 226 7.47 -2.27 -9.31
N PHE A 227 6.77 -2.01 -8.21
CA PHE A 227 6.74 -0.68 -7.60
C PHE A 227 8.15 -0.22 -7.21
N THR A 228 8.94 -1.09 -6.59
CA THR A 228 10.35 -0.80 -6.28
C THR A 228 11.17 -0.49 -7.53
N ALA A 229 10.99 -1.25 -8.59
CA ALA A 229 11.71 -1.04 -9.85
C ALA A 229 11.38 0.31 -10.47
N TYR A 230 10.10 0.74 -10.44
CA TYR A 230 9.70 2.03 -10.99
C TYR A 230 10.14 3.20 -10.12
N ILE A 231 10.12 3.08 -8.78
CA ILE A 231 10.74 4.06 -7.87
C ILE A 231 12.23 4.24 -8.22
N CYS A 232 12.94 3.14 -8.48
CA CYS A 232 14.36 3.18 -8.82
C CYS A 232 14.64 3.71 -10.23
N LYS A 233 13.78 3.38 -11.21
CA LYS A 233 13.93 3.75 -12.62
C LYS A 233 13.87 5.25 -12.82
N ASP A 234 12.90 5.87 -12.20
CA ASP A 234 12.59 7.28 -12.42
C ASP A 234 13.51 8.20 -11.60
N ASN A 235 14.34 7.62 -10.68
CA ASN A 235 15.36 8.35 -9.92
C ASN A 235 16.71 7.62 -9.88
N GLN A 236 17.63 8.03 -10.76
CA GLN A 236 18.96 7.42 -10.86
C GLN A 236 19.83 7.63 -9.60
N ALA A 237 19.60 8.67 -8.81
CA ALA A 237 20.34 8.89 -7.56
C ALA A 237 20.05 7.78 -6.53
N LEU A 238 18.86 7.21 -6.53
CA LEU A 238 18.50 6.08 -5.68
C LEU A 238 19.30 4.81 -5.99
N ASN A 239 19.74 4.62 -7.24
CA ASN A 239 20.59 3.49 -7.62
C ASN A 239 21.92 3.48 -6.85
N MET A 240 22.38 4.63 -6.42
CA MET A 240 23.62 4.77 -5.63
C MET A 240 23.36 4.64 -4.13
N THR A 241 22.23 5.14 -3.62
CA THR A 241 21.97 5.28 -2.19
C THR A 241 21.11 4.14 -1.63
N ALA A 242 20.09 3.68 -2.36
CA ALA A 242 19.15 2.65 -1.89
C ALA A 242 19.61 1.23 -2.26
N ALA A 243 19.76 0.36 -1.25
CA ALA A 243 20.13 -1.04 -1.47
C ALA A 243 19.10 -1.80 -2.31
N ALA A 244 17.82 -1.49 -2.16
CA ALA A 244 16.72 -2.09 -2.92
C ALA A 244 16.90 -1.89 -4.44
N CYS A 245 17.37 -0.71 -4.88
CA CYS A 245 17.53 -0.40 -6.30
C CYS A 245 18.70 -1.17 -6.98
N ARG A 246 19.60 -1.77 -6.21
CA ARG A 246 20.73 -2.55 -6.75
C ARG A 246 20.43 -4.04 -6.91
N GLN A 247 19.22 -4.47 -6.56
CA GLN A 247 18.82 -5.88 -6.63
C GLN A 247 18.63 -6.35 -8.09
N SER A 248 18.82 -7.66 -8.32
CA SER A 248 18.71 -8.23 -9.66
C SER A 248 17.28 -8.19 -10.21
N TYR A 249 16.26 -8.33 -9.37
CA TYR A 249 14.87 -8.19 -9.81
C TYR A 249 14.56 -6.79 -10.36
N VAL A 250 15.11 -5.74 -9.76
CA VAL A 250 14.94 -4.36 -10.25
C VAL A 250 15.50 -4.25 -11.66
N LYS A 251 16.75 -4.71 -11.88
CA LYS A 251 17.38 -4.67 -13.19
C LYS A 251 16.60 -5.49 -14.22
N ALA A 252 16.06 -6.65 -13.83
CA ALA A 252 15.27 -7.49 -14.73
C ALA A 252 13.93 -6.85 -15.15
N ILE A 253 13.33 -6.01 -14.29
CA ILE A 253 12.03 -5.38 -14.55
C ILE A 253 12.18 -4.12 -15.42
N ILE A 254 13.22 -3.32 -15.19
CA ILE A 254 13.38 -2.05 -15.92
C ILE A 254 14.33 -2.12 -17.13
N GLY A 255 15.01 -3.25 -17.35
CA GLY A 255 15.87 -3.51 -18.52
C GLY A 255 17.28 -2.97 -18.34
#